data_3bb5ddece9ff0d19d52cc714b9398afd
#
_entry.id   3bb5ddece9ff0d19d52cc714b9398afd
#
_cell.length_a   1.000
_cell.length_b   1.000
_cell.length_c   1.000
_cell.angle_alpha   90.00
_cell.angle_beta   90.00
_cell.angle_gamma   90.00
#
_symmetry.space_group_name_H-M   'P 1'
#
loop_
_entity.id
_entity.type
_entity.pdbx_description
1 polymer ?
#
loop_
_entity_poly.entity_id
_entity_poly.type
_entity_poly.pdbx_seq_one_letter_code
_entity_poly.pdbx_strand_id
1 'polypeptide(L)'
;MPQPNDLSRSLVTLNQNSTIIAVIEMSQSSWLVAGMLPGIERQPRKKLEPSAERLLGLLHRWRDEAVKAGRTITRIALAFEAGRDGAS
;
A
#
# COMPACT_ATOMS: atom_id res chain seq x y z
N MET A 1 -3.70 -22.40 13.71
CA MET A 1 -2.89 -21.35 14.27
C MET A 1 -2.41 -20.36 13.22
N PRO A 2 -2.63 -19.10 13.42
CA PRO A 2 -2.19 -18.14 12.43
C PRO A 2 -0.67 -18.07 12.35
N GLN A 3 -0.20 -17.79 11.18
CA GLN A 3 1.22 -17.57 10.96
C GLN A 3 1.63 -16.23 11.58
N PRO A 4 2.62 -16.23 12.44
CA PRO A 4 3.00 -14.98 13.11
C PRO A 4 3.55 -13.93 12.15
N ASN A 5 4.01 -14.34 10.99
CA ASN A 5 4.56 -13.41 10.00
C ASN A 5 3.64 -13.16 8.83
N ASP A 6 2.38 -13.51 8.95
CA ASP A 6 1.42 -13.32 7.87
C ASP A 6 0.83 -11.92 7.95
N LEU A 7 1.60 -10.95 7.49
CA LEU A 7 1.17 -9.56 7.50
C LEU A 7 0.00 -9.30 6.56
N SER A 8 -0.01 -9.99 5.43
CA SER A 8 -1.09 -9.81 4.47
C SER A 8 -2.43 -10.15 5.09
N ARG A 9 -2.46 -11.22 5.84
CA ARG A 9 -3.68 -11.64 6.49
C ARG A 9 -4.10 -10.67 7.59
N SER A 10 -3.14 -10.17 8.35
CA SER A 10 -3.43 -9.18 9.38
C SER A 10 -4.01 -7.91 8.77
N LEU A 11 -3.46 -7.46 7.67
CA LEU A 11 -3.94 -6.26 7.01
C LEU A 11 -5.35 -6.45 6.46
N VAL A 12 -5.66 -7.64 5.96
CA VAL A 12 -6.97 -7.92 5.40
C VAL A 12 -8.06 -7.89 6.46
N THR A 13 -7.72 -8.13 7.72
CA THR A 13 -8.72 -8.08 8.80
C THR A 13 -9.09 -6.65 9.19
N LEU A 14 -8.37 -5.65 8.69
CA LEU A 14 -8.74 -4.26 8.92
C LEU A 14 -10.01 -3.93 8.14
N ASN A 15 -10.65 -2.84 8.52
CA ASN A 15 -11.86 -2.40 7.84
C ASN A 15 -11.53 -1.99 6.41
N GLN A 16 -11.76 -2.87 5.47
CA GLN A 16 -11.39 -2.65 4.08
C GLN A 16 -12.21 -1.55 3.42
N ASN A 17 -13.36 -1.22 3.97
CA ASN A 17 -14.19 -0.17 3.39
C ASN A 17 -13.68 1.23 3.68
N SER A 18 -12.77 1.36 4.63
CA SER A 18 -12.24 2.66 5.01
C SER A 18 -10.72 2.66 5.16
N THR A 19 -10.07 1.61 4.72
CA THR A 19 -8.61 1.47 4.85
C THR A 19 -7.96 1.28 3.49
N ILE A 20 -6.96 2.09 3.21
CA ILE A 20 -6.07 1.86 2.08
C ILE A 20 -4.93 1.00 2.57
N ILE A 21 -4.65 -0.07 1.85
CA ILE A 21 -3.52 -0.94 2.17
C ILE A 21 -2.48 -0.75 1.09
N ALA A 22 -1.27 -0.40 1.49
CA ALA A 22 -0.17 -0.20 0.54
C ALA A 22 0.99 -1.10 0.91
N VAL A 23 1.48 -1.83 -0.08
CA VAL A 23 2.64 -2.71 0.08
C VAL A 23 3.79 -2.10 -0.71
N ILE A 24 4.90 -1.88 -0.05
CA ILE A 24 6.05 -1.23 -0.65
C ILE A 24 7.21 -2.21 -0.74
N GLU A 25 7.60 -2.55 -1.95
CA GLU A 25 8.81 -3.33 -2.18
C GLU A 25 9.96 -2.36 -2.35
N MET A 26 10.89 -2.39 -1.41
CA MET A 26 12.02 -1.46 -1.41
C MET A 26 13.25 -2.12 -2.02
N SER A 27 13.84 -1.44 -2.97
CA SER A 27 15.11 -1.85 -3.54
C SER A 27 16.05 -0.66 -3.53
N GLN A 28 17.27 -0.88 -3.97
CA GLN A 28 18.29 0.18 -3.92
C GLN A 28 17.96 1.35 -4.83
N SER A 29 17.35 1.10 -5.94
CA SER A 29 17.15 2.13 -6.96
C SER A 29 15.71 2.58 -7.08
N SER A 30 14.76 1.84 -6.52
CA SER A 30 13.36 2.22 -6.65
C SER A 30 12.51 1.52 -5.61
N TRP A 31 11.35 2.12 -5.37
CA TRP A 31 10.32 1.52 -4.52
C TRP A 31 9.12 1.24 -5.38
N LEU A 32 8.64 0.01 -5.35
CA LEU A 32 7.42 -0.35 -6.04
C LEU A 32 6.29 -0.39 -5.03
N VAL A 33 5.28 0.42 -5.25
CA VAL A 33 4.16 0.56 -4.33
C VAL A 33 2.92 -0.02 -4.97
N ALA A 34 2.29 -0.97 -4.29
CA ALA A 34 1.03 -1.54 -4.73
C ALA A 34 -0.04 -1.20 -3.70
N GLY A 35 -1.20 -0.77 -4.15
CA GLY A 35 -2.27 -0.36 -3.26
C GLY A 35 -3.51 -1.17 -3.43
N MET A 36 -4.25 -1.35 -2.33
CA MET A 36 -5.60 -1.88 -2.35
C MET A 36 -6.51 -0.79 -1.80
N LEU A 37 -7.35 -0.25 -2.67
CA LEU A 37 -8.21 0.87 -2.34
C LEU A 37 -9.66 0.42 -2.27
N PRO A 38 -10.40 0.88 -1.26
CA PRO A 38 -11.81 0.52 -1.16
C PRO A 38 -12.59 1.01 -2.38
N GLY A 39 -13.43 0.13 -2.93
CA GLY A 39 -14.27 0.49 -4.05
C GLY A 39 -13.60 0.53 -5.41
N ILE A 40 -12.31 0.21 -5.45
CA ILE A 40 -11.54 0.18 -6.69
C ILE A 40 -11.05 -1.24 -6.91
N GLU A 41 -11.50 -1.88 -7.97
CA GLU A 41 -11.12 -3.26 -8.24
C GLU A 41 -9.67 -3.40 -8.66
N ARG A 42 -9.18 -2.44 -9.42
CA ARG A 42 -7.80 -2.44 -9.82
C ARG A 42 -6.91 -2.10 -8.66
N GLN A 43 -5.82 -2.83 -8.54
CA GLN A 43 -4.80 -2.51 -7.56
C GLN A 43 -3.77 -1.63 -8.24
N PRO A 44 -3.74 -0.34 -7.94
CA PRO A 44 -2.78 0.54 -8.57
C PRO A 44 -1.36 0.19 -8.14
N ARG A 45 -0.43 0.33 -9.05
CA ARG A 45 0.98 0.11 -8.80
C ARG A 45 1.74 1.31 -9.32
N LYS A 46 2.74 1.71 -8.55
CA LYS A 46 3.56 2.84 -8.94
C LYS A 46 4.99 2.61 -8.53
N LYS A 47 5.90 2.89 -9.44
CA LYS A 47 7.32 2.83 -9.16
C LYS A 47 7.79 4.24 -8.80
N LEU A 48 8.48 4.35 -7.66
CA LEU A 48 8.94 5.63 -7.16
C LEU A 48 10.43 5.59 -6.92
N GLU A 49 11.05 6.76 -6.90
CA GLU A 49 12.38 6.89 -6.35
C GLU A 49 12.31 6.63 -4.85
N PRO A 50 13.37 6.12 -4.23
CA PRO A 50 13.38 5.89 -2.77
C PRO A 50 13.28 7.21 -2.01
N SER A 51 12.07 7.59 -1.68
CA SER A 51 11.81 8.86 -1.03
C SER A 51 10.50 8.76 -0.24
N ALA A 52 10.58 9.08 1.04
CA ALA A 52 9.39 9.10 1.87
C ALA A 52 8.41 10.17 1.43
N GLU A 53 8.92 11.29 0.95
CA GLU A 53 8.03 12.36 0.47
C GLU A 53 7.22 11.92 -0.73
N ARG A 54 7.86 11.24 -1.67
CA ARG A 54 7.15 10.76 -2.85
C ARG A 54 6.13 9.69 -2.48
N LEU A 55 6.48 8.85 -1.53
CA LEU A 55 5.55 7.83 -1.04
C LEU A 55 4.32 8.48 -0.41
N LEU A 56 4.54 9.46 0.46
CA LEU A 56 3.43 10.16 1.09
C LEU A 56 2.54 10.86 0.07
N GLY A 57 3.15 11.48 -0.92
CA GLY A 57 2.39 12.13 -1.99
C GLY A 57 1.52 11.14 -2.75
N LEU A 58 2.05 9.97 -3.04
CA LEU A 58 1.29 8.94 -3.72
C LEU A 58 0.13 8.44 -2.87
N LEU A 59 0.37 8.23 -1.58
CA LEU A 59 -0.69 7.77 -0.68
C LEU A 59 -1.80 8.80 -0.55
N HIS A 60 -1.45 10.07 -0.48
CA HIS A 60 -2.44 11.13 -0.46
C HIS A 60 -3.28 11.16 -1.74
N ARG A 61 -2.63 10.94 -2.88
CA ARG A 61 -3.34 10.89 -4.14
C ARG A 61 -4.31 9.72 -4.17
N TRP A 62 -3.88 8.56 -3.72
CA TRP A 62 -4.75 7.39 -3.68
C TRP A 62 -5.93 7.61 -2.74
N ARG A 63 -5.67 8.27 -1.61
CA ARG A 63 -6.75 8.61 -0.69
C ARG A 63 -7.76 9.53 -1.36
N ASP A 64 -7.29 10.53 -2.08
CA ASP A 64 -8.19 11.44 -2.78
C ASP A 64 -9.02 10.70 -3.82
N GLU A 65 -8.42 9.77 -4.54
CA GLU A 65 -9.15 8.97 -5.51
C GLU A 65 -10.24 8.13 -4.84
N ALA A 66 -9.94 7.53 -3.72
CA ALA A 66 -10.92 6.75 -3.00
C ALA A 66 -12.06 7.63 -2.48
N VAL A 67 -11.73 8.80 -1.99
CA VAL A 67 -12.75 9.76 -1.52
C VAL A 67 -13.64 10.19 -2.67
N LYS A 68 -13.07 10.46 -3.84
CA LYS A 68 -13.85 10.81 -5.02
C LYS A 68 -14.76 9.67 -5.46
N ALA A 69 -14.37 8.44 -5.18
CA ALA A 69 -15.20 7.27 -5.49
C ALA A 69 -16.30 7.06 -4.45
N GLY A 70 -16.45 7.94 -3.50
CA GLY A 70 -17.49 7.86 -2.49
C GLY A 70 -17.10 7.11 -1.23
N ARG A 71 -15.82 6.85 -1.04
CA ARG A 71 -15.36 6.12 0.14
C ARG A 71 -14.80 7.08 1.18
N THR A 72 -14.97 6.73 2.43
CA THR A 72 -14.38 7.47 3.54
C THR A 72 -13.13 6.73 3.99
N ILE A 73 -11.98 7.38 3.96
CA ILE A 73 -10.73 6.76 4.34
C ILE A 73 -10.36 7.23 5.74
N THR A 74 -10.29 6.30 6.68
CA THR A 74 -9.93 6.59 8.05
C THR A 74 -8.53 6.09 8.40
N ARG A 75 -7.94 5.24 7.56
CA ARG A 75 -6.65 4.65 7.88
C ARG A 75 -5.91 4.26 6.60
N ILE A 76 -4.61 4.40 6.65
CA ILE A 76 -3.74 3.88 5.60
C ILE A 76 -2.76 2.93 6.28
N ALA A 77 -2.80 1.67 5.88
CA ALA A 77 -1.92 0.64 6.43
C ALA A 77 -0.79 0.39 5.45
N LEU A 78 0.43 0.35 5.96
CA LEU A 78 1.62 0.16 5.14
C LEU A 78 2.31 -1.13 5.51
N ALA A 79 2.80 -1.85 4.49
CA ALA A 79 3.65 -3.00 4.69
C ALA A 79 4.88 -2.82 3.81
N PHE A 80 6.04 -3.06 4.38
CA PHE A 80 7.30 -2.91 3.68
C PHE A 80 7.95 -4.26 3.46
N GLU A 81 8.47 -4.47 2.27
CA GLU A 81 9.17 -5.70 1.93
C GLU A 81 10.49 -5.36 1.27
N ALA A 82 11.47 -6.24 1.45
CA ALA A 82 12.74 -6.09 0.75
C ALA A 82 12.53 -6.41 -0.72
N GLY A 83 13.10 -5.60 -1.60
CA GLY A 83 13.02 -5.85 -3.02
C GLY A 83 13.83 -7.06 -3.42
N ARG A 84 13.48 -7.64 -4.55
CA ARG A 84 14.11 -8.88 -5.00
C ARG A 84 15.55 -8.71 -5.42
N ASP A 85 15.88 -7.57 -5.99
CA ASP A 85 17.23 -7.34 -6.46
C ASP A 85 18.24 -7.32 -5.33
N GLY A 86 17.81 -6.94 -4.14
CA GLY A 86 18.68 -6.97 -2.99
C GLY A 86 18.76 -8.34 -2.34
N ALA A 87 17.85 -9.22 -2.64
CA ALA A 87 17.73 -10.50 -1.96
C ALA A 87 18.48 -11.61 -2.64
N SER A 88 18.89 -11.39 -3.84
CA SER A 88 19.55 -12.45 -4.62
C SER A 88 20.93 -12.79 -4.11
#